data_bb3149df0edf11f2e24de70fbe3eec66
#
_entry.id   bb3149df0edf11f2e24de70fbe3eec66
#
_cell.length_a   1.000
_cell.length_b   1.000
_cell.length_c   1.000
_cell.angle_alpha   90.00
_cell.angle_beta   90.00
_cell.angle_gamma   90.00
#
_symmetry.space_group_name_H-M   'P 1'
#
loop_
_entity.id
_entity.type
_entity.pdbx_description
1 polymer ?
#
loop_
_entity_poly.entity_id
_entity_poly.type
_entity_poly.pdbx_seq_one_letter_code
_entity_poly.pdbx_strand_id
1 'polypeptide(L)'
;MELKNKTASICGCAKNIAEHLPLSISKIEMISSVFKEVKIFIFENDSTDDTLVILNQWASDNKSVEVISENNIPLKATKGWYKRVETLSYARNKVLEATKKYEPDYYIMIDLDEVISKLSLDGFLSSFNLEVDWDMVGANQTGHYYDLWVLRTFDDWMNYDCWEECVPKHGYEKCIESKKRNIPIDSEPIEVLSCFGGLGIYKFSHVKNCNYTKSGKRTVEHTYLHNQMREKNNSRFFINPKMIGY
;
A
#
# COMPACT_ATOMS: atom_id res chain seq x y z
N MET A 1 19.53 -9.98 -6.21
CA MET A 1 18.44 -10.84 -6.76
C MET A 1 18.09 -10.34 -8.15
N GLU A 2 17.98 -11.24 -9.13
CA GLU A 2 17.68 -10.83 -10.51
C GLU A 2 16.16 -10.71 -10.73
N LEU A 3 15.60 -9.50 -10.52
CA LEU A 3 14.17 -9.22 -10.72
C LEU A 3 13.70 -9.45 -12.17
N LYS A 4 14.64 -9.42 -13.12
CA LYS A 4 14.40 -9.78 -14.54
C LYS A 4 13.89 -11.22 -14.75
N ASN A 5 13.95 -12.07 -13.72
CA ASN A 5 13.37 -13.42 -13.74
C ASN A 5 12.07 -13.51 -12.89
N LYS A 6 11.62 -12.40 -12.33
CA LYS A 6 10.47 -12.33 -11.44
C LYS A 6 9.28 -11.62 -12.08
N THR A 7 8.09 -12.03 -11.68
CA THR A 7 6.83 -11.42 -12.09
C THR A 7 6.26 -10.57 -10.94
N ALA A 8 5.54 -9.50 -11.29
CA ALA A 8 4.89 -8.66 -10.30
C ALA A 8 3.46 -8.29 -10.71
N SER A 9 2.61 -8.10 -9.71
CA SER A 9 1.35 -7.39 -9.86
C SER A 9 1.45 -6.06 -9.13
N ILE A 10 1.22 -4.95 -9.85
CA ILE A 10 1.20 -3.61 -9.28
C ILE A 10 -0.26 -3.15 -9.22
N CYS A 11 -0.70 -2.78 -8.02
CA CYS A 11 -2.10 -2.51 -7.75
C CYS A 11 -2.29 -1.13 -7.11
N GLY A 12 -3.34 -0.43 -7.51
CA GLY A 12 -3.71 0.86 -6.95
C GLY A 12 -5.22 1.06 -6.93
N CYS A 13 -5.66 2.07 -6.15
CA CYS A 13 -7.05 2.50 -6.10
C CYS A 13 -7.14 3.97 -6.46
N ALA A 14 -8.09 4.35 -7.31
CA ALA A 14 -8.26 5.68 -7.85
C ALA A 14 -9.67 6.22 -7.61
N LYS A 15 -9.76 7.47 -7.18
CA LYS A 15 -10.99 8.25 -7.15
C LYS A 15 -10.66 9.75 -7.12
N ASN A 16 -11.08 10.50 -8.15
CA ASN A 16 -10.84 11.94 -8.26
C ASN A 16 -9.36 12.31 -8.04
N ILE A 17 -8.47 11.68 -8.81
CA ILE A 17 -7.01 11.87 -8.73
C ILE A 17 -6.39 12.19 -10.10
N ALA A 18 -7.16 12.74 -11.03
CA ALA A 18 -6.71 13.04 -12.39
C ALA A 18 -5.39 13.82 -12.44
N GLU A 19 -5.20 14.79 -11.54
CA GLU A 19 -3.98 15.61 -11.47
C GLU A 19 -2.73 14.83 -11.05
N HIS A 20 -2.88 13.76 -10.26
CA HIS A 20 -1.76 12.95 -9.76
C HIS A 20 -1.40 11.78 -10.69
N LEU A 21 -2.34 11.34 -11.54
CA LEU A 21 -2.16 10.15 -12.38
C LEU A 21 -0.96 10.21 -13.32
N PRO A 22 -0.62 11.33 -13.99
CA PRO A 22 0.56 11.34 -14.87
C PRO A 22 1.84 10.98 -14.14
N LEU A 23 2.02 11.49 -12.92
CA LEU A 23 3.18 11.16 -12.09
C LEU A 23 3.11 9.70 -11.61
N SER A 24 1.97 9.25 -11.10
CA SER A 24 1.78 7.88 -10.60
C SER A 24 2.01 6.84 -11.69
N ILE A 25 1.50 7.07 -12.91
CA ILE A 25 1.75 6.23 -14.09
C ILE A 25 3.25 6.16 -14.38
N SER A 26 3.94 7.31 -14.42
CA SER A 26 5.39 7.34 -14.66
C SER A 26 6.17 6.54 -13.62
N LYS A 27 5.80 6.61 -12.34
CA LYS A 27 6.44 5.83 -11.26
C LYS A 27 6.15 4.33 -11.40
N ILE A 28 4.92 3.95 -11.73
CA ILE A 28 4.56 2.54 -11.96
C ILE A 28 5.30 1.97 -13.16
N GLU A 29 5.38 2.70 -14.26
CA GLU A 29 6.15 2.28 -15.46
C GLU A 29 7.64 2.12 -15.14
N MET A 30 8.21 3.04 -14.37
CA MET A 30 9.59 2.97 -13.90
C MET A 30 9.86 1.67 -13.12
N ILE A 31 9.05 1.36 -12.10
CA ILE A 31 9.24 0.13 -11.30
C ILE A 31 8.86 -1.13 -12.06
N SER A 32 7.92 -1.07 -13.01
CA SER A 32 7.56 -2.19 -13.88
C SER A 32 8.73 -2.66 -14.73
N SER A 33 9.59 -1.74 -15.17
CA SER A 33 10.70 -2.00 -16.07
C SER A 33 11.74 -2.99 -15.53
N VAL A 34 11.78 -3.24 -14.21
CA VAL A 34 12.79 -4.13 -13.59
C VAL A 34 12.37 -5.60 -13.53
N PHE A 35 11.09 -5.90 -13.72
CA PHE A 35 10.56 -7.25 -13.68
C PHE A 35 10.57 -7.93 -15.04
N LYS A 36 10.43 -9.25 -15.05
CA LYS A 36 10.25 -10.05 -16.27
C LYS A 36 8.92 -9.74 -16.95
N GLU A 37 7.86 -9.71 -16.16
CA GLU A 37 6.49 -9.45 -16.57
C GLU A 37 5.74 -8.80 -15.44
N VAL A 38 4.85 -7.85 -15.78
CA VAL A 38 4.03 -7.13 -14.83
C VAL A 38 2.58 -7.13 -15.31
N LYS A 39 1.64 -7.32 -14.38
CA LYS A 39 0.23 -6.94 -14.53
C LYS A 39 -0.08 -5.79 -13.59
N ILE A 40 -0.79 -4.79 -14.09
CA ILE A 40 -1.17 -3.59 -13.35
C ILE A 40 -2.68 -3.59 -13.22
N PHE A 41 -3.18 -3.64 -11.98
CA PHE A 41 -4.62 -3.63 -11.69
C PHE A 41 -4.98 -2.35 -10.94
N ILE A 42 -5.79 -1.50 -11.57
CA ILE A 42 -6.28 -0.26 -10.96
C ILE A 42 -7.77 -0.37 -10.74
N PHE A 43 -8.18 -0.25 -9.47
CA PHE A 43 -9.60 -0.12 -9.14
C PHE A 43 -9.99 1.36 -9.13
N GLU A 44 -11.03 1.71 -9.87
CA GLU A 44 -11.60 3.04 -9.92
C GLU A 44 -13.06 2.99 -9.49
N ASN A 45 -13.51 3.97 -8.69
CA ASN A 45 -14.92 4.08 -8.38
C ASN A 45 -15.40 5.54 -8.27
N ASP A 46 -16.55 5.80 -8.90
CA ASP A 46 -17.33 7.03 -8.74
C ASP A 46 -16.52 8.33 -8.91
N SER A 47 -15.52 8.37 -9.80
CA SER A 47 -14.81 9.61 -10.13
C SER A 47 -15.69 10.55 -10.93
N THR A 48 -15.57 11.84 -10.69
CA THR A 48 -16.30 12.93 -11.36
C THR A 48 -15.38 13.86 -12.16
N ASP A 49 -14.08 13.62 -12.08
CA ASP A 49 -13.03 14.28 -12.87
C ASP A 49 -12.55 13.35 -14.02
N ASP A 50 -11.45 13.70 -14.67
CA ASP A 50 -10.88 12.94 -15.79
C ASP A 50 -10.14 11.65 -15.38
N THR A 51 -10.21 11.23 -14.10
CA THR A 51 -9.50 10.03 -13.60
C THR A 51 -9.76 8.80 -14.47
N LEU A 52 -11.02 8.45 -14.72
CA LEU A 52 -11.36 7.26 -15.51
C LEU A 52 -10.93 7.39 -16.98
N VAL A 53 -11.00 8.60 -17.55
CA VAL A 53 -10.56 8.88 -18.94
C VAL A 53 -9.06 8.59 -19.08
N ILE A 54 -8.25 9.12 -18.16
CA ILE A 54 -6.78 8.93 -18.16
C ILE A 54 -6.42 7.45 -17.97
N LEU A 55 -7.09 6.76 -17.04
CA LEU A 55 -6.84 5.34 -16.78
C LEU A 55 -7.17 4.46 -17.99
N ASN A 56 -8.30 4.71 -18.67
CA ASN A 56 -8.69 3.99 -19.86
C ASN A 56 -7.73 4.23 -21.03
N GLN A 57 -7.23 5.46 -21.18
CA GLN A 57 -6.19 5.77 -22.16
C GLN A 57 -4.91 4.97 -21.86
N TRP A 58 -4.45 4.96 -20.60
CA TRP A 58 -3.29 4.17 -20.21
C TRP A 58 -3.47 2.67 -20.47
N ALA A 59 -4.63 2.10 -20.18
CA ALA A 59 -4.95 0.69 -20.47
C ALA A 59 -5.01 0.39 -21.99
N SER A 60 -5.39 1.38 -22.82
CA SER A 60 -5.33 1.25 -24.28
C SER A 60 -3.88 1.18 -24.79
N ASP A 61 -3.00 1.99 -24.22
CA ASP A 61 -1.61 2.14 -24.63
C ASP A 61 -0.70 1.04 -24.08
N ASN A 62 -1.01 0.52 -22.88
CA ASN A 62 -0.25 -0.53 -22.20
C ASN A 62 -1.11 -1.75 -21.87
N LYS A 63 -0.89 -2.85 -22.59
CA LYS A 63 -1.63 -4.12 -22.42
C LYS A 63 -1.40 -4.85 -21.09
N SER A 64 -0.47 -4.38 -20.28
CA SER A 64 -0.28 -4.87 -18.90
C SER A 64 -1.26 -4.24 -17.92
N VAL A 65 -1.95 -3.16 -18.30
CA VAL A 65 -2.89 -2.41 -17.45
C VAL A 65 -4.32 -2.92 -17.62
N GLU A 66 -4.95 -3.21 -16.50
CA GLU A 66 -6.38 -3.52 -16.41
C GLU A 66 -7.04 -2.56 -15.42
N VAL A 67 -8.06 -1.84 -15.89
CA VAL A 67 -8.86 -0.93 -15.07
C VAL A 67 -10.17 -1.64 -14.69
N ILE A 68 -10.39 -1.78 -13.39
CA ILE A 68 -11.62 -2.34 -12.81
C ILE A 68 -12.44 -1.16 -12.31
N SER A 69 -13.44 -0.71 -13.08
CA SER A 69 -14.28 0.42 -12.69
C SER A 69 -15.66 -0.05 -12.23
N GLU A 70 -16.08 0.40 -11.05
CA GLU A 70 -17.39 0.10 -10.47
C GLU A 70 -18.01 1.39 -9.89
N ASN A 71 -19.28 1.62 -10.20
CA ASN A 71 -20.05 2.72 -9.63
C ASN A 71 -20.97 2.21 -8.51
N ASN A 72 -21.22 3.08 -7.52
CA ASN A 72 -22.15 2.79 -6.42
C ASN A 72 -21.77 1.50 -5.66
N ILE A 73 -20.49 1.35 -5.28
CA ILE A 73 -20.01 0.17 -4.56
C ILE A 73 -20.85 -0.10 -3.29
N PRO A 74 -21.17 -1.38 -2.98
CA PRO A 74 -22.08 -1.73 -1.90
C PRO A 74 -21.42 -1.60 -0.52
N LEU A 75 -21.52 -0.44 0.10
CA LEU A 75 -20.97 -0.15 1.42
C LEU A 75 -22.06 -0.24 2.50
N LYS A 76 -21.70 -0.77 3.68
CA LYS A 76 -22.55 -0.78 4.87
C LYS A 76 -22.44 0.55 5.64
N ALA A 77 -21.23 1.10 5.72
CA ALA A 77 -20.98 2.37 6.35
C ALA A 77 -21.44 3.53 5.46
N THR A 78 -22.20 4.47 6.02
CA THR A 78 -22.81 5.56 5.25
C THR A 78 -21.99 6.85 5.27
N LYS A 79 -21.09 7.05 6.24
CA LYS A 79 -20.33 8.29 6.41
C LYS A 79 -19.08 8.13 7.28
N GLY A 80 -18.25 9.18 7.23
CA GLY A 80 -17.03 9.29 8.04
C GLY A 80 -15.92 8.36 7.60
N TRP A 81 -14.90 8.21 8.44
CA TRP A 81 -13.73 7.42 8.16
C TRP A 81 -14.02 5.90 8.04
N TYR A 82 -15.08 5.38 8.66
CA TYR A 82 -15.53 4.00 8.46
C TYR A 82 -15.92 3.72 7.01
N LYS A 83 -16.63 4.68 6.38
CA LYS A 83 -16.94 4.59 4.94
C LYS A 83 -15.65 4.55 4.13
N ARG A 84 -14.65 5.37 4.47
CA ARG A 84 -13.34 5.36 3.79
C ARG A 84 -12.64 4.01 3.92
N VAL A 85 -12.53 3.44 5.13
CA VAL A 85 -11.91 2.13 5.36
C VAL A 85 -12.64 1.02 4.61
N GLU A 86 -13.98 1.02 4.64
CA GLU A 86 -14.79 0.03 3.93
C GLU A 86 -14.62 0.15 2.41
N THR A 87 -14.57 1.39 1.89
CA THR A 87 -14.30 1.67 0.46
C THR A 87 -12.93 1.13 0.06
N LEU A 88 -11.88 1.47 0.82
CA LEU A 88 -10.52 1.02 0.54
C LEU A 88 -10.39 -0.50 0.67
N SER A 89 -11.01 -1.11 1.68
CA SER A 89 -11.05 -2.57 1.83
C SER A 89 -11.68 -3.24 0.60
N TYR A 90 -12.80 -2.71 0.13
CA TYR A 90 -13.48 -3.22 -1.06
C TYR A 90 -12.60 -3.10 -2.31
N ALA A 91 -12.09 -1.90 -2.56
CA ALA A 91 -11.26 -1.59 -3.72
C ALA A 91 -9.98 -2.44 -3.75
N ARG A 92 -9.24 -2.50 -2.63
CA ARG A 92 -8.01 -3.29 -2.52
C ARG A 92 -8.25 -4.79 -2.63
N ASN A 93 -9.41 -5.29 -2.16
CA ASN A 93 -9.77 -6.69 -2.40
C ASN A 93 -10.02 -6.98 -3.88
N LYS A 94 -10.63 -6.07 -4.65
CA LYS A 94 -10.84 -6.28 -6.09
C LYS A 94 -9.51 -6.46 -6.84
N VAL A 95 -8.55 -5.61 -6.59
CA VAL A 95 -7.22 -5.74 -7.23
C VAL A 95 -6.42 -6.93 -6.69
N LEU A 96 -6.59 -7.29 -5.42
CA LEU A 96 -5.97 -8.50 -4.87
C LEU A 96 -6.58 -9.78 -5.49
N GLU A 97 -7.89 -9.84 -5.70
CA GLU A 97 -8.54 -10.97 -6.39
C GLU A 97 -8.13 -11.08 -7.86
N ALA A 98 -7.91 -9.96 -8.57
CA ALA A 98 -7.33 -9.96 -9.91
C ALA A 98 -5.88 -10.51 -9.88
N THR A 99 -5.08 -10.06 -8.90
CA THR A 99 -3.71 -10.55 -8.67
C THR A 99 -3.68 -12.06 -8.39
N LYS A 100 -4.63 -12.59 -7.62
CA LYS A 100 -4.71 -14.04 -7.32
C LYS A 100 -4.90 -14.90 -8.58
N LYS A 101 -5.54 -14.37 -9.61
CA LYS A 101 -5.69 -15.08 -10.91
C LYS A 101 -4.39 -15.09 -11.72
N TYR A 102 -3.54 -14.09 -11.52
CA TYR A 102 -2.26 -13.97 -12.21
C TYR A 102 -1.12 -14.72 -11.51
N GLU A 103 -1.19 -14.88 -10.17
CA GLU A 103 -0.22 -15.56 -9.31
C GLU A 103 1.24 -15.12 -9.51
N PRO A 104 1.56 -13.82 -9.31
CA PRO A 104 2.92 -13.31 -9.50
C PRO A 104 3.87 -13.75 -8.36
N ASP A 105 5.19 -13.48 -8.51
CA ASP A 105 6.14 -13.57 -7.39
C ASP A 105 5.88 -12.48 -6.32
N TYR A 106 5.56 -11.25 -6.79
CA TYR A 106 5.33 -10.08 -5.91
C TYR A 106 3.98 -9.41 -6.17
N TYR A 107 3.31 -9.06 -5.07
CA TYR A 107 2.19 -8.15 -5.04
C TYR A 107 2.66 -6.79 -4.52
N ILE A 108 2.42 -5.72 -5.27
CA ILE A 108 2.83 -4.36 -4.92
C ILE A 108 1.57 -3.52 -4.85
N MET A 109 1.23 -3.02 -3.66
CA MET A 109 0.16 -2.07 -3.46
C MET A 109 0.74 -0.66 -3.39
N ILE A 110 0.15 0.29 -4.12
CA ILE A 110 0.64 1.64 -4.23
C ILE A 110 -0.52 2.64 -4.17
N ASP A 111 -0.40 3.68 -3.36
CA ASP A 111 -1.32 4.82 -3.40
C ASP A 111 -0.97 5.71 -4.60
N LEU A 112 -1.98 6.16 -5.36
CA LEU A 112 -1.83 6.82 -6.65
C LEU A 112 -1.88 8.35 -6.57
N ASP A 113 -1.58 8.89 -5.41
CA ASP A 113 -1.51 10.31 -5.14
C ASP A 113 -0.05 10.80 -4.97
N GLU A 114 0.15 11.97 -4.39
CA GLU A 114 1.48 12.56 -4.22
C GLU A 114 2.43 11.78 -3.29
N VAL A 115 1.92 10.82 -2.51
CA VAL A 115 2.72 10.04 -1.52
C VAL A 115 3.82 9.16 -2.14
N ILE A 116 3.85 9.06 -3.47
CA ILE A 116 4.92 8.35 -4.20
C ILE A 116 5.76 9.30 -5.07
N SER A 117 5.59 10.59 -4.93
CA SER A 117 6.22 11.60 -5.80
C SER A 117 7.75 11.55 -5.78
N LYS A 118 8.35 11.21 -4.65
CA LYS A 118 9.82 11.08 -4.49
C LYS A 118 10.35 9.66 -4.72
N LEU A 119 9.48 8.69 -5.02
CA LEU A 119 9.92 7.32 -5.28
C LEU A 119 10.95 7.30 -6.42
N SER A 120 12.14 6.78 -6.12
CA SER A 120 13.21 6.54 -7.08
C SER A 120 13.35 5.05 -7.37
N LEU A 121 13.94 4.72 -8.54
CA LEU A 121 14.21 3.33 -8.87
C LEU A 121 15.19 2.69 -7.88
N ASP A 122 16.24 3.41 -7.48
CA ASP A 122 17.23 2.91 -6.52
C ASP A 122 16.61 2.68 -5.14
N GLY A 123 15.73 3.60 -4.69
CA GLY A 123 14.96 3.43 -3.46
C GLY A 123 14.07 2.19 -3.48
N PHE A 124 13.38 1.96 -4.60
CA PHE A 124 12.58 0.75 -4.80
C PHE A 124 13.43 -0.52 -4.78
N LEU A 125 14.52 -0.54 -5.58
CA LEU A 125 15.42 -1.67 -5.70
C LEU A 125 16.15 -2.00 -4.39
N SER A 126 16.39 -1.01 -3.53
CA SER A 126 17.01 -1.24 -2.22
C SER A 126 16.22 -2.22 -1.36
N SER A 127 14.90 -2.34 -1.54
CA SER A 127 14.06 -3.28 -0.80
C SER A 127 14.42 -4.75 -1.07
N PHE A 128 14.93 -5.05 -2.26
CA PHE A 128 15.34 -6.40 -2.65
C PHE A 128 16.79 -6.74 -2.28
N ASN A 129 17.54 -5.75 -1.78
CA ASN A 129 18.92 -5.87 -1.32
C ASN A 129 19.04 -5.78 0.21
N LEU A 130 17.91 -5.79 0.94
CA LEU A 130 17.93 -5.81 2.40
C LEU A 130 18.56 -7.12 2.90
N GLU A 131 19.48 -7.02 3.88
CA GLU A 131 20.13 -8.17 4.52
C GLU A 131 19.23 -8.82 5.60
N VAL A 132 17.92 -8.77 5.42
CA VAL A 132 16.92 -9.36 6.29
C VAL A 132 15.96 -10.22 5.48
N ASP A 133 15.48 -11.32 6.07
CA ASP A 133 14.41 -12.11 5.46
C ASP A 133 13.08 -11.44 5.74
N TRP A 134 12.50 -10.84 4.71
CA TRP A 134 11.26 -10.11 4.78
C TRP A 134 10.17 -10.74 3.91
N ASP A 135 8.92 -10.57 4.28
CA ASP A 135 7.75 -11.00 3.51
C ASP A 135 6.90 -9.82 3.03
N MET A 136 7.08 -8.66 3.66
CA MET A 136 6.56 -7.38 3.24
C MET A 136 7.54 -6.26 3.59
N VAL A 137 7.67 -5.29 2.68
CA VAL A 137 8.44 -4.06 2.89
C VAL A 137 7.57 -2.86 2.58
N GLY A 138 7.45 -1.94 3.53
CA GLY A 138 6.75 -0.65 3.38
C GLY A 138 7.70 0.50 3.11
N ALA A 139 7.20 1.55 2.45
CA ALA A 139 7.95 2.76 2.17
C ALA A 139 8.15 3.63 3.41
N ASN A 140 9.21 4.46 3.35
CA ASN A 140 9.50 5.57 4.25
C ASN A 140 9.14 6.90 3.56
N GLN A 141 9.16 8.00 4.31
CA GLN A 141 8.91 9.35 3.80
C GLN A 141 10.04 10.30 4.20
N THR A 142 10.19 11.41 3.47
CA THR A 142 11.06 12.51 3.90
C THR A 142 10.45 13.23 5.10
N GLY A 143 11.28 13.61 6.06
CA GLY A 143 10.81 14.22 7.31
C GLY A 143 10.26 13.17 8.27
N HIS A 144 9.03 13.34 8.71
CA HIS A 144 8.44 12.39 9.67
C HIS A 144 7.65 11.29 8.97
N TYR A 145 7.80 10.05 9.46
CA TYR A 145 6.94 8.96 9.05
C TYR A 145 5.47 9.31 9.36
N TYR A 146 4.65 9.44 8.31
CA TYR A 146 3.30 9.99 8.46
C TYR A 146 2.24 8.92 8.72
N ASP A 147 2.44 7.68 8.21
CA ASP A 147 1.40 6.65 8.16
C ASP A 147 1.26 5.90 9.51
N LEU A 148 1.08 6.68 10.58
CA LEU A 148 0.95 6.17 11.95
C LEU A 148 -0.32 5.34 12.15
N TRP A 149 -1.31 5.50 11.29
CA TRP A 149 -2.56 4.77 11.40
C TRP A 149 -2.39 3.28 11.08
N VAL A 150 -1.60 2.95 10.05
CA VAL A 150 -1.26 1.57 9.69
C VAL A 150 -0.14 1.02 10.56
N LEU A 151 0.74 1.89 11.06
CA LEU A 151 1.92 1.49 11.80
C LEU A 151 1.58 0.72 13.07
N ARG A 152 2.19 -0.45 13.25
CA ARG A 152 2.22 -1.20 14.51
C ARG A 152 3.65 -1.67 14.75
N THR A 153 4.21 -1.31 15.89
CA THR A 153 5.60 -1.63 16.26
C THR A 153 5.66 -2.59 17.44
N PHE A 154 6.82 -3.22 17.62
CA PHE A 154 7.07 -4.07 18.79
C PHE A 154 7.35 -3.26 20.05
N ASP A 155 7.83 -2.02 19.90
CA ASP A 155 8.13 -1.09 20.97
C ASP A 155 6.95 -0.14 21.26
N ASP A 156 7.18 0.85 22.14
CA ASP A 156 6.18 1.84 22.53
C ASP A 156 5.97 2.97 21.50
N TRP A 157 6.55 2.86 20.30
CA TRP A 157 6.33 3.89 19.29
C TRP A 157 4.87 3.93 18.83
N MET A 158 4.37 2.82 18.29
CA MET A 158 2.99 2.71 17.83
C MET A 158 2.50 1.25 17.95
N ASN A 159 2.25 0.77 19.17
CA ASN A 159 1.81 -0.59 19.44
C ASN A 159 0.28 -0.71 19.63
N TYR A 160 -0.49 0.33 19.29
CA TYR A 160 -1.94 0.43 19.44
C TYR A 160 -2.58 1.08 18.20
N ASP A 161 -3.91 1.01 18.08
CA ASP A 161 -4.65 1.78 17.08
C ASP A 161 -4.83 3.23 17.57
N CYS A 162 -4.09 4.16 16.92
CA CYS A 162 -4.07 5.54 17.36
C CYS A 162 -5.46 6.21 17.31
N TRP A 163 -6.28 5.89 16.32
CA TRP A 163 -7.60 6.50 16.16
C TRP A 163 -8.68 5.86 17.02
N GLU A 164 -8.63 4.53 17.23
CA GLU A 164 -9.65 3.83 18.01
C GLU A 164 -9.34 3.82 19.51
N GLU A 165 -8.08 3.70 19.87
CA GLU A 165 -7.70 3.44 21.25
C GLU A 165 -7.15 4.66 21.97
N CYS A 166 -6.42 5.53 21.26
CA CYS A 166 -5.68 6.64 21.85
C CYS A 166 -6.37 7.99 21.69
N VAL A 167 -6.67 8.42 20.45
CA VAL A 167 -7.23 9.75 20.18
C VAL A 167 -8.52 10.05 20.97
N PRO A 168 -9.48 9.11 21.10
CA PRO A 168 -10.70 9.37 21.88
C PRO A 168 -10.46 9.62 23.36
N LYS A 169 -9.34 9.13 23.90
CA LYS A 169 -9.00 9.24 25.33
C LYS A 169 -8.02 10.39 25.62
N HIS A 170 -7.10 10.67 24.70
CA HIS A 170 -5.92 11.50 24.98
C HIS A 170 -5.72 12.64 23.99
N GLY A 171 -6.54 12.71 22.91
CA GLY A 171 -6.46 13.74 21.91
C GLY A 171 -5.39 13.50 20.81
N TYR A 172 -5.52 14.24 19.71
CA TYR A 172 -4.71 14.10 18.50
C TYR A 172 -3.22 14.38 18.75
N GLU A 173 -2.91 15.46 19.49
CA GLU A 173 -1.55 15.90 19.75
C GLU A 173 -0.73 14.78 20.41
N LYS A 174 -1.25 14.19 21.47
CA LYS A 174 -0.57 13.11 22.23
C LYS A 174 -0.44 11.81 21.42
N CYS A 175 -1.45 11.47 20.62
CA CYS A 175 -1.56 10.15 19.99
C CYS A 175 -0.98 10.10 18.59
N ILE A 176 -0.85 11.23 17.93
CA ILE A 176 -0.39 11.34 16.54
C ILE A 176 0.84 12.27 16.46
N GLU A 177 0.68 13.59 16.77
CA GLU A 177 1.78 14.54 16.56
C GLU A 177 3.04 14.18 17.34
N SER A 178 2.90 13.86 18.63
CA SER A 178 4.03 13.46 19.49
C SER A 178 4.68 12.13 19.08
N LYS A 179 4.03 11.35 18.22
CA LYS A 179 4.51 10.04 17.76
C LYS A 179 5.19 10.11 16.39
N LYS A 180 5.12 11.23 15.71
CA LYS A 180 5.84 11.42 14.45
C LYS A 180 7.35 11.35 14.67
N ARG A 181 8.02 10.45 13.96
CA ARG A 181 9.47 10.25 14.02
C ARG A 181 10.08 10.34 12.64
N ASN A 182 11.24 10.97 12.54
CA ASN A 182 12.05 10.88 11.32
C ASN A 182 12.77 9.53 11.32
N ILE A 183 12.74 8.85 10.17
CA ILE A 183 13.54 7.64 9.90
C ILE A 183 14.64 8.06 8.92
N PRO A 184 15.91 8.21 9.39
CA PRO A 184 17.01 8.57 8.51
C PRO A 184 17.21 7.53 7.40
N ILE A 185 17.54 7.99 6.18
CA ILE A 185 17.67 7.13 4.99
C ILE A 185 18.80 6.09 5.11
N ASP A 186 19.78 6.36 5.94
CA ASP A 186 20.93 5.50 6.24
C ASP A 186 20.72 4.58 7.45
N SER A 187 19.51 4.59 8.03
CA SER A 187 19.14 3.66 9.11
C SER A 187 19.04 2.22 8.60
N GLU A 188 19.17 1.28 9.54
CA GLU A 188 18.82 -0.12 9.27
C GLU A 188 17.31 -0.29 9.04
N PRO A 189 16.86 -1.33 8.30
CA PRO A 189 15.46 -1.67 8.15
C PRO A 189 14.78 -1.89 9.50
N ILE A 190 13.60 -1.28 9.69
CA ILE A 190 12.88 -1.35 10.96
C ILE A 190 11.85 -2.48 10.89
N GLU A 191 12.03 -3.52 11.70
CA GLU A 191 11.04 -4.59 11.81
C GLU A 191 9.80 -4.11 12.58
N VAL A 192 8.61 -4.37 12.00
CA VAL A 192 7.34 -3.89 12.52
C VAL A 192 6.26 -4.95 12.42
N LEU A 193 5.15 -4.76 13.13
CA LEU A 193 3.96 -5.62 13.05
C LEU A 193 3.04 -5.24 11.88
N SER A 194 3.10 -3.99 11.43
CA SER A 194 2.34 -3.44 10.30
C SER A 194 2.94 -2.12 9.86
N CYS A 195 3.05 -1.86 8.56
CA CYS A 195 3.40 -0.59 7.94
C CYS A 195 2.87 -0.54 6.50
N PHE A 196 2.88 0.65 5.87
CA PHE A 196 2.57 0.79 4.46
C PHE A 196 3.32 1.98 3.84
N GLY A 197 3.01 3.21 4.31
CA GLY A 197 3.70 4.42 3.87
C GLY A 197 3.44 4.80 2.40
N GLY A 198 2.27 4.44 1.84
CA GLY A 198 1.89 4.71 0.45
C GLY A 198 2.39 3.69 -0.58
N LEU A 199 3.34 2.81 -0.21
CA LEU A 199 3.79 1.69 -1.05
C LEU A 199 4.20 0.49 -0.19
N GLY A 200 3.65 -0.68 -0.52
CA GLY A 200 4.01 -1.96 0.11
C GLY A 200 4.36 -3.02 -0.94
N ILE A 201 5.50 -3.67 -0.78
CA ILE A 201 5.96 -4.80 -1.59
C ILE A 201 5.77 -6.07 -0.78
N TYR A 202 5.02 -7.02 -1.29
CA TYR A 202 4.68 -8.28 -0.62
C TYR A 202 5.18 -9.46 -1.42
N LYS A 203 5.79 -10.47 -0.78
CA LYS A 203 5.92 -11.80 -1.38
C LYS A 203 4.51 -12.37 -1.58
N PHE A 204 4.10 -12.66 -2.81
CA PHE A 204 2.72 -13.06 -3.09
C PHE A 204 2.31 -14.34 -2.36
N SER A 205 3.22 -15.28 -2.18
CA SER A 205 2.97 -16.51 -1.43
C SER A 205 2.43 -16.27 -0.01
N HIS A 206 2.80 -15.16 0.63
CA HIS A 206 2.38 -14.80 1.98
C HIS A 206 1.04 -14.03 2.04
N VAL A 207 0.64 -13.37 0.96
CA VAL A 207 -0.59 -12.55 0.93
C VAL A 207 -1.77 -13.24 0.22
N LYS A 208 -1.52 -14.22 -0.64
CA LYS A 208 -2.55 -14.84 -1.51
C LYS A 208 -3.79 -15.39 -0.78
N ASN A 209 -3.63 -15.86 0.46
CA ASN A 209 -4.72 -16.41 1.28
C ASN A 209 -5.29 -15.39 2.28
N CYS A 210 -4.97 -14.11 2.09
CA CYS A 210 -5.41 -13.01 2.95
C CYS A 210 -6.37 -12.08 2.18
N ASN A 211 -6.97 -11.14 2.90
CA ASN A 211 -7.84 -10.11 2.33
C ASN A 211 -7.84 -8.84 3.21
N TYR A 212 -8.36 -7.74 2.67
CA TYR A 212 -8.45 -6.45 3.36
C TYR A 212 -9.74 -6.28 4.19
N THR A 213 -10.67 -7.23 4.12
CA THR A 213 -11.98 -7.08 4.78
C THR A 213 -11.98 -7.68 6.15
N LYS A 214 -12.49 -6.93 7.13
CA LYS A 214 -12.72 -7.39 8.48
C LYS A 214 -14.19 -7.50 8.83
N SER A 215 -14.55 -8.55 9.53
CA SER A 215 -15.83 -8.65 10.20
C SER A 215 -15.72 -8.12 11.64
N GLY A 216 -16.44 -7.04 11.95
CA GLY A 216 -16.79 -6.69 13.33
C GLY A 216 -15.81 -5.88 14.18
N LYS A 217 -14.57 -5.58 13.76
CA LYS A 217 -13.67 -4.68 14.50
C LYS A 217 -13.26 -3.44 13.69
N ARG A 218 -13.08 -2.33 14.37
CA ARG A 218 -12.64 -1.05 13.82
C ARG A 218 -11.12 -1.04 13.72
N THR A 219 -10.55 -1.27 12.55
CA THR A 219 -9.13 -1.12 12.28
C THR A 219 -8.92 -0.80 10.81
N VAL A 220 -7.82 -0.19 10.49
CA VAL A 220 -7.43 0.11 9.10
C VAL A 220 -7.18 -1.20 8.34
N GLU A 221 -7.53 -1.22 7.07
CA GLU A 221 -7.56 -2.42 6.24
C GLU A 221 -6.19 -3.08 6.05
N HIS A 222 -5.11 -2.31 5.96
CA HIS A 222 -3.75 -2.85 5.90
C HIS A 222 -3.37 -3.61 7.17
N THR A 223 -3.67 -3.06 8.35
CA THR A 223 -3.39 -3.74 9.62
C THR A 223 -4.11 -5.08 9.68
N TYR A 224 -5.34 -5.14 9.15
CA TYR A 224 -6.09 -6.39 9.10
C TYR A 224 -5.46 -7.42 8.15
N LEU A 225 -5.04 -7.00 6.96
CA LEU A 225 -4.28 -7.85 6.03
C LEU A 225 -3.00 -8.39 6.68
N HIS A 226 -2.23 -7.49 7.30
CA HIS A 226 -0.94 -7.82 7.93
C HIS A 226 -1.10 -8.80 9.10
N ASN A 227 -2.14 -8.64 9.93
CA ASN A 227 -2.43 -9.59 11.00
C ASN A 227 -2.69 -10.99 10.44
N GLN A 228 -3.48 -11.13 9.37
CA GLN A 228 -3.71 -12.43 8.73
C GLN A 228 -2.42 -13.04 8.17
N MET A 229 -1.55 -12.24 7.53
CA MET A 229 -0.28 -12.72 7.00
C MET A 229 0.62 -13.24 8.12
N ARG A 230 0.67 -12.55 9.26
CA ARG A 230 1.45 -12.98 10.43
C ARG A 230 0.86 -14.23 11.08
N GLU A 231 -0.45 -14.28 11.26
CA GLU A 231 -1.14 -15.43 11.86
C GLU A 231 -1.05 -16.70 11.02
N LYS A 232 -1.17 -16.57 9.69
CA LYS A 232 -1.20 -17.71 8.77
C LYS A 232 0.18 -18.17 8.31
N ASN A 233 1.12 -17.24 8.16
CA ASN A 233 2.39 -17.50 7.48
C ASN A 233 3.63 -17.06 8.30
N ASN A 234 3.43 -16.59 9.54
CA ASN A 234 4.50 -16.05 10.39
C ASN A 234 5.32 -14.95 9.67
N SER A 235 4.64 -14.10 8.90
CA SER A 235 5.26 -13.12 8.01
C SER A 235 5.99 -12.02 8.79
N ARG A 236 7.14 -11.59 8.27
CA ARG A 236 7.97 -10.50 8.81
C ARG A 236 7.86 -9.26 7.92
N PHE A 237 7.65 -8.12 8.56
CA PHE A 237 7.46 -6.84 7.87
C PHE A 237 8.51 -5.82 8.29
N PHE A 238 8.94 -5.01 7.32
CA PHE A 238 9.97 -4.01 7.54
C PHE A 238 9.58 -2.67 6.89
N ILE A 239 9.93 -1.57 7.53
CA ILE A 239 10.04 -0.27 6.85
C ILE A 239 11.43 -0.21 6.24
N ASN A 240 11.51 0.05 4.93
CA ASN A 240 12.77 0.31 4.26
C ASN A 240 13.10 1.82 4.30
N PRO A 241 14.12 2.25 5.06
CA PRO A 241 14.47 3.66 5.17
C PRO A 241 14.85 4.32 3.83
N LYS A 242 15.36 3.55 2.86
CA LYS A 242 15.80 4.03 1.54
C LYS A 242 14.68 4.12 0.51
N MET A 243 13.56 3.44 0.73
CA MET A 243 12.41 3.49 -0.18
C MET A 243 11.53 4.70 0.18
N ILE A 244 11.95 5.88 -0.26
CA ILE A 244 11.26 7.14 0.02
C ILE A 244 10.10 7.31 -0.95
N GLY A 245 8.85 7.39 -0.45
CA GLY A 245 7.66 7.69 -1.23
C GLY A 245 7.47 9.18 -1.40
N TYR A 246 7.49 9.95 -0.30
CA TYR A 246 7.10 11.37 -0.25
C TYR A 246 8.13 12.23 0.48
#